data_b858d82117890a4522a01bd91fbf4a7a
#
_entry.id   b858d82117890a4522a01bd91fbf4a7a
#
_cell.length_a   1.000
_cell.length_b   1.000
_cell.length_c   1.000
_cell.angle_alpha   90.00
_cell.angle_beta   90.00
_cell.angle_gamma   90.00
#
_symmetry.space_group_name_H-M   'P 1'
#
loop_
_entity.id
_entity.type
_entity.pdbx_description
1 polymer ?
#
loop_
_entity_poly.entity_id
_entity_poly.type
_entity_poly.pdbx_seq_one_letter_code
_entity_poly.pdbx_strand_id
1 'polypeptide(L)'
;MVYAMMSIGVLGFVVWSHHMYSVGLDVDKLVFTIKILLYAGNSNLNSPLVYITLGTIYLLFLSKELGKSAGNFGFSAKATAVAKNTYNKFTNLPLISIHVPNHKTNLTDNDFGYFLAGLIEGDGWFGYKQLHIIFDQEDTSLAYNIKKRIGYGNVYKIKDKKAVRYICKNMKGLFIILSLINGKLVSNYKYDQLLKHGYSDIFNIVIRLPLKVLSLDNYWLAGFTQADGCFHISVVNSKTHKTGYSVRLEYSLKQNDELPLKLLFDNLKMGNLSFASGVYNSGIWCYKSTGFKTAASLINYFDKFNLFAGKYKTYLKFRKVYIMITEGKHLEKKGVKKIISITTKGSSERSTQEA
;
A
#
# COMPACT_ATOMS: atom_id res chain seq x y z
N MET A 1 -35.66 -28.51 5.56
CA MET A 1 -34.49 -27.77 5.13
C MET A 1 -33.28 -28.67 4.80
N VAL A 2 -32.97 -29.69 5.60
CA VAL A 2 -31.87 -30.65 5.35
C VAL A 2 -32.06 -31.47 4.05
N TYR A 3 -33.29 -31.91 3.74
CA TYR A 3 -33.62 -32.68 2.52
C TYR A 3 -33.47 -31.84 1.23
N ALA A 4 -33.74 -30.55 1.27
CA ALA A 4 -33.58 -29.68 0.11
C ALA A 4 -32.09 -29.40 -0.20
N MET A 5 -31.22 -29.33 0.82
CA MET A 5 -29.78 -29.16 0.64
C MET A 5 -29.10 -30.44 0.13
N MET A 6 -29.59 -31.62 0.52
CA MET A 6 -29.09 -32.88 -0.04
C MET A 6 -29.45 -33.06 -1.53
N SER A 7 -30.65 -32.66 -1.96
CA SER A 7 -31.07 -32.76 -3.37
C SER A 7 -30.26 -31.79 -4.29
N ILE A 8 -29.93 -30.60 -3.82
CA ILE A 8 -29.08 -29.65 -4.56
C ILE A 8 -27.64 -30.17 -4.68
N GLY A 9 -27.11 -30.81 -3.63
CA GLY A 9 -25.78 -31.41 -3.65
C GLY A 9 -25.69 -32.61 -4.62
N VAL A 10 -26.74 -33.45 -4.70
CA VAL A 10 -26.78 -34.61 -5.62
C VAL A 10 -26.94 -34.14 -7.07
N LEU A 11 -27.81 -33.17 -7.36
CA LEU A 11 -27.94 -32.57 -8.70
C LEU A 11 -26.66 -31.90 -9.16
N GLY A 12 -25.99 -31.13 -8.29
CA GLY A 12 -24.70 -30.52 -8.60
C GLY A 12 -23.62 -31.57 -8.91
N PHE A 13 -23.62 -32.71 -8.21
CA PHE A 13 -22.67 -33.79 -8.45
C PHE A 13 -22.94 -34.51 -9.78
N VAL A 14 -24.21 -34.76 -10.14
CA VAL A 14 -24.58 -35.39 -11.40
C VAL A 14 -24.25 -34.52 -12.61
N VAL A 15 -24.52 -33.20 -12.55
CA VAL A 15 -24.16 -32.26 -13.60
C VAL A 15 -22.62 -32.17 -13.72
N TRP A 16 -21.92 -32.17 -12.61
CA TRP A 16 -20.45 -32.13 -12.56
C TRP A 16 -19.84 -33.42 -13.16
N SER A 17 -20.34 -34.60 -12.80
CA SER A 17 -19.88 -35.88 -13.33
C SER A 17 -20.12 -35.99 -14.86
N HIS A 18 -21.28 -35.54 -15.35
CA HIS A 18 -21.60 -35.52 -16.77
C HIS A 18 -20.66 -34.59 -17.57
N HIS A 19 -20.32 -33.45 -17.01
CA HIS A 19 -19.39 -32.52 -17.63
C HIS A 19 -17.95 -33.09 -17.65
N MET A 20 -17.54 -33.82 -16.62
CA MET A 20 -16.22 -34.46 -16.55
C MET A 20 -16.07 -35.62 -17.55
N TYR A 21 -17.11 -36.41 -17.78
CA TYR A 21 -17.12 -37.47 -18.82
C TYR A 21 -16.98 -36.86 -20.22
N SER A 22 -17.61 -35.71 -20.48
CA SER A 22 -17.53 -35.04 -21.79
C SER A 22 -16.11 -34.52 -22.11
N VAL A 23 -15.25 -34.36 -21.09
CA VAL A 23 -13.87 -33.84 -21.23
C VAL A 23 -12.83 -34.98 -21.19
N GLY A 24 -13.24 -36.26 -21.19
CA GLY A 24 -12.35 -37.43 -21.25
C GLY A 24 -11.57 -37.72 -19.97
N LEU A 25 -12.03 -37.26 -18.81
CA LEU A 25 -11.42 -37.53 -17.51
C LEU A 25 -11.95 -38.84 -16.91
N ASP A 26 -11.04 -39.61 -16.34
CA ASP A 26 -11.33 -40.84 -15.60
C ASP A 26 -11.96 -40.49 -14.21
N VAL A 27 -13.28 -40.26 -14.25
CA VAL A 27 -14.06 -39.86 -13.08
C VAL A 27 -13.99 -40.92 -11.98
N ASP A 28 -13.87 -42.20 -12.34
CA ASP A 28 -13.82 -43.30 -11.39
C ASP A 28 -12.55 -43.28 -10.54
N LYS A 29 -11.39 -42.90 -11.11
CA LYS A 29 -10.16 -42.70 -10.35
C LYS A 29 -10.25 -41.51 -9.40
N LEU A 30 -10.94 -40.43 -9.81
CA LEU A 30 -11.12 -39.25 -8.98
C LEU A 30 -12.06 -39.53 -7.81
N VAL A 31 -13.18 -40.24 -8.06
CA VAL A 31 -14.14 -40.67 -7.03
C VAL A 31 -13.48 -41.65 -6.06
N PHE A 32 -12.63 -42.55 -6.55
CA PHE A 32 -11.89 -43.51 -5.72
C PHE A 32 -10.89 -42.79 -4.82
N THR A 33 -10.17 -41.80 -5.34
CA THR A 33 -9.23 -40.99 -4.55
C THR A 33 -9.94 -40.17 -3.48
N ILE A 34 -11.08 -39.57 -3.80
CA ILE A 34 -11.92 -38.84 -2.84
C ILE A 34 -12.46 -39.77 -1.76
N LYS A 35 -12.92 -40.99 -2.11
CA LYS A 35 -13.36 -41.99 -1.15
C LYS A 35 -12.23 -42.43 -0.20
N ILE A 36 -11.01 -42.61 -0.68
CA ILE A 36 -9.83 -42.91 0.15
C ILE A 36 -9.53 -41.78 1.13
N LEU A 37 -9.55 -40.52 0.66
CA LEU A 37 -9.34 -39.36 1.50
C LEU A 37 -10.42 -39.15 2.57
N LEU A 38 -11.67 -39.51 2.28
CA LEU A 38 -12.77 -39.46 3.22
C LEU A 38 -12.76 -40.63 4.23
N TYR A 39 -12.19 -41.78 3.83
CA TYR A 39 -12.08 -42.96 4.71
C TYR A 39 -10.87 -42.85 5.66
N ALA A 40 -9.83 -42.11 5.29
CA ALA A 40 -8.61 -41.93 6.08
C ALA A 40 -8.70 -40.83 7.15
N GLY A 41 -9.77 -40.04 7.20
CA GLY A 41 -9.91 -38.94 8.14
C GLY A 41 -11.32 -38.48 8.40
N ASN A 42 -11.86 -38.90 9.51
CA ASN A 42 -12.96 -38.32 10.27
C ASN A 42 -14.31 -38.00 9.55
N SER A 43 -15.36 -38.51 10.12
CA SER A 43 -16.76 -38.64 9.67
C SER A 43 -17.62 -37.37 9.58
N ASN A 44 -17.07 -36.18 9.27
CA ASN A 44 -17.87 -34.96 9.13
C ASN A 44 -17.78 -34.37 7.70
N LEU A 45 -18.68 -34.87 6.83
CA LEU A 45 -18.88 -34.39 5.46
C LEU A 45 -19.33 -32.92 5.35
N ASN A 46 -19.67 -32.27 6.44
CA ASN A 46 -20.15 -30.88 6.50
C ASN A 46 -19.07 -29.87 6.97
N SER A 47 -17.81 -30.28 7.04
CA SER A 47 -16.78 -29.33 7.46
C SER A 47 -16.43 -28.33 6.31
N PRO A 48 -16.27 -27.04 6.60
CA PRO A 48 -15.86 -26.02 5.61
C PRO A 48 -14.56 -26.38 4.86
N LEU A 49 -13.69 -27.17 5.48
CA LEU A 49 -12.43 -27.66 4.90
C LEU A 49 -12.64 -28.58 3.67
N VAL A 50 -13.71 -29.41 3.67
CA VAL A 50 -13.99 -30.31 2.53
C VAL A 50 -14.44 -29.49 1.30
N TYR A 51 -15.23 -28.43 1.50
CA TYR A 51 -15.66 -27.55 0.40
C TYR A 51 -14.50 -26.69 -0.12
N ILE A 52 -13.58 -26.25 0.74
CA ILE A 52 -12.39 -25.49 0.35
C ILE A 52 -11.44 -26.37 -0.47
N THR A 53 -11.20 -27.63 -0.08
CA THR A 53 -10.32 -28.54 -0.83
C THR A 53 -10.92 -28.94 -2.18
N LEU A 54 -12.21 -29.19 -2.27
CA LEU A 54 -12.90 -29.46 -3.54
C LEU A 54 -12.91 -28.24 -4.45
N GLY A 55 -13.11 -27.04 -3.90
CA GLY A 55 -13.05 -25.77 -4.63
C GLY A 55 -11.64 -25.46 -5.19
N THR A 56 -10.59 -25.72 -4.41
CA THR A 56 -9.20 -25.52 -4.87
C THR A 56 -8.80 -26.51 -5.96
N ILE A 57 -9.23 -27.78 -5.88
CA ILE A 57 -9.01 -28.79 -6.93
C ILE A 57 -9.74 -28.38 -8.22
N TYR A 58 -10.96 -27.86 -8.12
CA TYR A 58 -11.73 -27.38 -9.28
C TYR A 58 -11.08 -26.14 -9.94
N LEU A 59 -10.59 -25.18 -9.15
CA LEU A 59 -9.90 -24.01 -9.67
C LEU A 59 -8.55 -24.36 -10.33
N LEU A 60 -7.81 -25.32 -9.78
CA LEU A 60 -6.59 -25.83 -10.39
C LEU A 60 -6.86 -26.55 -11.73
N PHE A 61 -8.00 -27.21 -11.83
CA PHE A 61 -8.44 -27.88 -13.05
C PHE A 61 -8.86 -26.86 -14.12
N LEU A 62 -9.69 -25.88 -13.77
CA LEU A 62 -10.07 -24.78 -14.68
C LEU A 62 -8.87 -24.01 -15.22
N SER A 63 -7.86 -23.79 -14.38
CA SER A 63 -6.62 -23.12 -14.82
C SER A 63 -5.81 -23.94 -15.84
N LYS A 64 -5.92 -25.29 -15.76
CA LYS A 64 -5.26 -26.22 -16.69
C LYS A 64 -5.98 -26.30 -18.04
N GLU A 65 -7.33 -26.26 -18.04
CA GLU A 65 -8.15 -26.33 -19.25
C GLU A 65 -8.20 -24.98 -20.01
N LEU A 66 -8.29 -23.85 -19.30
CA LEU A 66 -8.18 -22.53 -19.89
C LEU A 66 -6.80 -22.30 -20.56
N GLY A 67 -5.74 -22.97 -20.07
CA GLY A 67 -4.43 -22.97 -20.70
C GLY A 67 -4.37 -23.76 -22.00
N LYS A 68 -5.29 -24.70 -22.26
CA LYS A 68 -5.34 -25.51 -23.49
C LYS A 68 -6.20 -24.90 -24.59
N SER A 69 -7.22 -24.09 -24.23
CA SER A 69 -8.17 -23.51 -25.18
C SER A 69 -7.71 -22.19 -25.81
N ALA A 70 -6.67 -21.54 -25.27
CA ALA A 70 -6.08 -20.34 -25.84
C ALA A 70 -5.06 -20.72 -26.92
N GLY A 71 -5.56 -21.16 -28.08
CA GLY A 71 -4.77 -21.34 -29.30
C GLY A 71 -4.13 -20.01 -29.71
N ASN A 72 -2.79 -20.03 -29.85
CA ASN A 72 -1.96 -19.02 -30.53
C ASN A 72 -1.83 -17.61 -29.94
N PHE A 73 -1.66 -17.47 -28.64
CA PHE A 73 -0.81 -16.41 -28.12
C PHE A 73 0.42 -17.05 -27.50
N GLY A 74 1.50 -17.11 -28.27
CA GLY A 74 2.78 -17.67 -27.86
C GLY A 74 3.46 -16.89 -26.74
N PHE A 75 2.90 -16.93 -25.54
CA PHE A 75 3.68 -16.69 -24.33
C PHE A 75 4.49 -17.96 -24.09
N SER A 76 5.70 -17.92 -24.61
CA SER A 76 6.68 -18.98 -24.50
C SER A 76 6.70 -19.52 -23.05
N ALA A 77 6.44 -20.82 -22.91
CA ALA A 77 6.64 -21.57 -21.64
C ALA A 77 8.05 -21.37 -21.05
N LYS A 78 9.01 -20.91 -21.85
CA LYS A 78 10.33 -20.45 -21.43
C LYS A 78 10.29 -19.17 -20.59
N ALA A 79 9.37 -18.22 -20.84
CA ALA A 79 9.29 -17.00 -20.04
C ALA A 79 8.75 -17.26 -18.63
N THR A 80 7.78 -18.16 -18.47
CA THR A 80 7.22 -18.56 -17.16
C THR A 80 8.20 -19.49 -16.41
N ALA A 81 8.93 -20.36 -17.09
CA ALA A 81 9.97 -21.20 -16.49
C ALA A 81 11.20 -20.37 -16.07
N VAL A 82 11.60 -19.38 -16.86
CA VAL A 82 12.67 -18.44 -16.52
C VAL A 82 12.27 -17.56 -15.33
N ALA A 83 11.04 -17.07 -15.28
CA ALA A 83 10.54 -16.32 -14.13
C ALA A 83 10.46 -17.17 -12.85
N LYS A 84 9.99 -18.43 -12.93
CA LYS A 84 9.99 -19.38 -11.80
C LYS A 84 11.40 -19.78 -11.36
N ASN A 85 12.33 -20.00 -12.28
CA ASN A 85 13.71 -20.37 -11.94
C ASN A 85 14.52 -19.20 -11.37
N THR A 86 14.28 -17.98 -11.83
CA THR A 86 14.92 -16.79 -11.24
C THR A 86 14.38 -16.51 -9.84
N TYR A 87 13.10 -16.76 -9.59
CA TYR A 87 12.47 -16.61 -8.27
C TYR A 87 13.09 -17.56 -7.23
N ASN A 88 13.27 -18.83 -7.59
CA ASN A 88 13.88 -19.83 -6.69
C ASN A 88 15.38 -19.63 -6.45
N LYS A 89 16.06 -18.82 -7.26
CA LYS A 89 17.52 -18.68 -7.20
C LYS A 89 17.99 -17.52 -6.34
N PHE A 90 17.19 -16.46 -6.13
CA PHE A 90 17.72 -15.22 -5.57
C PHE A 90 17.00 -14.66 -4.34
N THR A 91 15.73 -14.97 -4.12
CA THR A 91 15.06 -14.36 -2.96
C THR A 91 13.76 -15.09 -2.61
N ASN A 92 13.53 -15.37 -1.33
CA ASN A 92 12.19 -15.63 -0.77
C ASN A 92 11.37 -14.35 -0.65
N LEU A 93 11.58 -13.37 -1.54
CA LEU A 93 10.87 -12.08 -1.51
C LEU A 93 9.52 -12.19 -2.22
N PRO A 94 8.49 -11.55 -1.70
CA PRO A 94 7.18 -11.50 -2.34
C PRO A 94 7.28 -10.90 -3.74
N LEU A 95 6.64 -11.56 -4.72
CA LEU A 95 6.52 -11.05 -6.08
C LEU A 95 5.51 -9.90 -6.13
N ILE A 96 5.92 -8.80 -6.73
CA ILE A 96 5.07 -7.67 -7.05
C ILE A 96 4.80 -7.69 -8.56
N SER A 97 3.54 -7.47 -8.97
CA SER A 97 3.18 -7.37 -10.38
C SER A 97 4.05 -6.33 -11.10
N ILE A 98 4.47 -6.62 -12.33
CA ILE A 98 5.17 -5.63 -13.17
C ILE A 98 4.23 -4.50 -13.61
N HIS A 99 2.93 -4.77 -13.66
CA HIS A 99 1.92 -3.77 -13.99
C HIS A 99 1.64 -2.88 -12.79
N VAL A 100 1.65 -1.58 -13.03
CA VAL A 100 1.26 -0.59 -12.02
C VAL A 100 -0.26 -0.64 -11.89
N PRO A 101 -0.82 -0.73 -10.66
CA PRO A 101 -2.26 -0.66 -10.45
C PRO A 101 -2.85 0.66 -10.96
N ASN A 102 -4.13 0.63 -11.31
CA ASN A 102 -4.86 1.84 -11.71
C ASN A 102 -4.86 2.85 -10.55
N HIS A 103 -4.45 4.08 -10.86
CA HIS A 103 -4.44 5.17 -9.90
C HIS A 103 -5.87 5.64 -9.61
N LYS A 104 -6.33 5.48 -8.38
CA LYS A 104 -7.67 5.90 -7.94
C LYS A 104 -7.64 7.40 -7.65
N THR A 105 -8.37 8.19 -8.42
CA THR A 105 -8.51 9.64 -8.23
C THR A 105 -9.76 10.02 -7.44
N ASN A 106 -10.82 9.22 -7.56
CA ASN A 106 -12.11 9.44 -6.89
C ASN A 106 -12.21 8.51 -5.67
N LEU A 107 -11.75 9.00 -4.53
CA LEU A 107 -11.91 8.31 -3.26
C LEU A 107 -13.34 8.48 -2.75
N THR A 108 -13.88 7.49 -2.04
CA THR A 108 -15.10 7.65 -1.24
C THR A 108 -14.87 8.71 -0.15
N ASP A 109 -15.92 9.23 0.48
CA ASP A 109 -15.75 10.18 1.59
C ASP A 109 -15.05 9.53 2.79
N ASN A 110 -15.28 8.24 3.01
CA ASN A 110 -14.58 7.50 4.05
C ASN A 110 -13.08 7.37 3.76
N ASP A 111 -12.71 6.95 2.53
CA ASP A 111 -11.31 6.82 2.12
C ASP A 111 -10.58 8.16 2.11
N PHE A 112 -11.25 9.19 1.58
CA PHE A 112 -10.72 10.56 1.58
C PHE A 112 -10.58 11.10 3.01
N GLY A 113 -11.51 10.79 3.91
CA GLY A 113 -11.42 11.15 5.31
C GLY A 113 -10.21 10.55 6.01
N TYR A 114 -9.91 9.26 5.78
CA TYR A 114 -8.68 8.65 6.28
C TYR A 114 -7.43 9.26 5.66
N PHE A 115 -7.42 9.48 4.34
CA PHE A 115 -6.30 10.15 3.67
C PHE A 115 -6.07 11.55 4.23
N LEU A 116 -7.14 12.34 4.37
CA LEU A 116 -7.06 13.71 4.88
C LEU A 116 -6.60 13.74 6.35
N ALA A 117 -7.07 12.79 7.18
CA ALA A 117 -6.62 12.68 8.56
C ALA A 117 -5.11 12.41 8.64
N GLY A 118 -4.60 11.42 7.91
CA GLY A 118 -3.17 11.13 7.86
C GLY A 118 -2.34 12.30 7.33
N LEU A 119 -2.80 12.98 6.29
CA LEU A 119 -2.14 14.18 5.72
C LEU A 119 -2.09 15.32 6.74
N ILE A 120 -3.17 15.58 7.47
CA ILE A 120 -3.23 16.62 8.51
C ILE A 120 -2.31 16.28 9.67
N GLU A 121 -2.19 15.01 10.02
CA GLU A 121 -1.29 14.59 11.10
C GLU A 121 0.18 14.87 10.81
N GLY A 122 0.60 14.76 9.53
CA GLY A 122 1.94 15.18 9.12
C GLY A 122 2.05 16.70 8.98
N ASP A 123 1.44 17.26 7.96
CA ASP A 123 1.66 18.64 7.49
C ASP A 123 0.55 19.62 7.87
N GLY A 124 -0.50 19.17 8.59
CA GLY A 124 -1.63 20.02 8.96
C GLY A 124 -1.45 20.71 10.30
N TRP A 125 -2.14 21.84 10.46
CA TRP A 125 -2.21 22.56 11.72
C TRP A 125 -3.60 23.21 11.90
N PHE A 126 -4.22 22.96 13.06
CA PHE A 126 -5.48 23.60 13.45
C PHE A 126 -5.17 24.82 14.33
N GLY A 127 -5.66 25.97 13.91
CA GLY A 127 -5.76 27.18 14.73
C GLY A 127 -7.17 27.55 15.05
N TYR A 128 -7.39 28.69 15.70
CA TYR A 128 -8.75 29.17 15.97
C TYR A 128 -9.49 29.43 14.66
N LYS A 129 -10.56 28.66 14.42
CA LYS A 129 -11.42 28.72 13.22
C LYS A 129 -10.63 28.63 11.89
N GLN A 130 -9.55 27.85 11.85
CA GLN A 130 -8.78 27.68 10.62
C GLN A 130 -7.99 26.37 10.61
N LEU A 131 -7.86 25.79 9.41
CA LEU A 131 -6.95 24.71 9.09
C LEU A 131 -5.93 25.17 8.08
N HIS A 132 -4.67 24.85 8.29
CA HIS A 132 -3.58 24.99 7.35
C HIS A 132 -2.97 23.64 7.03
N ILE A 133 -2.62 23.42 5.76
CA ILE A 133 -1.83 22.26 5.33
C ILE A 133 -0.75 22.79 4.38
N ILE A 134 0.50 22.41 4.63
CA ILE A 134 1.64 22.79 3.78
C ILE A 134 1.94 21.64 2.83
N PHE A 135 2.29 21.97 1.59
CA PHE A 135 2.65 21.01 0.55
C PHE A 135 3.94 21.44 -0.11
N ASP A 136 4.75 20.48 -0.52
CA ASP A 136 5.82 20.76 -1.49
C ASP A 136 5.22 21.28 -2.81
N GLN A 137 6.02 22.06 -3.56
CA GLN A 137 5.57 22.61 -4.84
C GLN A 137 5.18 21.51 -5.84
N GLU A 138 5.80 20.34 -5.79
CA GLU A 138 5.46 19.20 -6.64
C GLU A 138 4.07 18.64 -6.33
N ASP A 139 3.55 18.87 -5.12
CA ASP A 139 2.24 18.42 -4.65
C ASP A 139 1.14 19.51 -4.75
N THR A 140 1.42 20.61 -5.46
CA THR A 140 0.45 21.70 -5.66
C THR A 140 -0.89 21.23 -6.23
N SER A 141 -0.87 20.27 -7.15
CA SER A 141 -2.08 19.67 -7.72
C SER A 141 -2.96 18.99 -6.68
N LEU A 142 -2.36 18.35 -5.67
CA LEU A 142 -3.08 17.74 -4.56
C LEU A 142 -3.76 18.80 -3.68
N ALA A 143 -3.07 19.91 -3.38
CA ALA A 143 -3.67 21.03 -2.64
C ALA A 143 -4.92 21.58 -3.32
N TYR A 144 -4.89 21.74 -4.65
CA TYR A 144 -6.06 22.17 -5.43
C TYR A 144 -7.16 21.10 -5.49
N ASN A 145 -6.82 19.82 -5.55
CA ASN A 145 -7.79 18.73 -5.50
C ASN A 145 -8.53 18.69 -4.15
N ILE A 146 -7.81 18.90 -3.04
CA ILE A 146 -8.42 19.02 -1.71
C ILE A 146 -9.35 20.22 -1.66
N LYS A 147 -8.87 21.40 -2.13
CA LYS A 147 -9.73 22.59 -2.21
C LYS A 147 -11.01 22.32 -3.01
N LYS A 148 -10.90 21.71 -4.18
CA LYS A 148 -12.04 21.36 -5.05
C LYS A 148 -13.02 20.43 -4.32
N ARG A 149 -12.51 19.41 -3.62
CA ARG A 149 -13.34 18.43 -2.95
C ARG A 149 -14.05 18.98 -1.71
N ILE A 150 -13.38 19.82 -0.92
CA ILE A 150 -13.97 20.51 0.24
C ILE A 150 -14.91 21.61 -0.22
N GLY A 151 -14.68 22.22 -1.39
CA GLY A 151 -15.46 23.34 -1.92
C GLY A 151 -15.09 24.69 -1.31
N TYR A 152 -14.21 24.73 -0.30
CA TYR A 152 -13.83 25.92 0.46
C TYR A 152 -12.31 25.98 0.67
N GLY A 153 -11.81 27.17 1.05
CA GLY A 153 -10.40 27.40 1.30
C GLY A 153 -9.64 27.93 0.08
N ASN A 154 -8.40 28.30 0.28
CA ASN A 154 -7.54 28.85 -0.75
C ASN A 154 -6.13 28.22 -0.69
N VAL A 155 -5.45 28.17 -1.85
CA VAL A 155 -4.08 27.71 -1.98
C VAL A 155 -3.21 28.91 -2.29
N TYR A 156 -2.17 29.12 -1.49
CA TYR A 156 -1.22 30.23 -1.61
C TYR A 156 0.21 29.70 -1.77
N LYS A 157 1.00 30.33 -2.63
CA LYS A 157 2.46 30.12 -2.63
C LYS A 157 3.07 30.69 -1.35
N ILE A 158 4.01 29.98 -0.77
CA ILE A 158 4.80 30.49 0.35
C ILE A 158 5.99 31.24 -0.23
N LYS A 159 6.14 32.52 0.15
CA LYS A 159 7.23 33.37 -0.30
C LYS A 159 8.59 32.72 0.06
N ASP A 160 9.54 32.79 -0.85
CA ASP A 160 10.91 32.29 -0.71
C ASP A 160 11.03 30.79 -0.37
N LYS A 161 9.96 29.99 -0.64
CA LYS A 161 9.97 28.55 -0.45
C LYS A 161 9.35 27.82 -1.65
N LYS A 162 9.89 26.65 -1.98
CA LYS A 162 9.31 25.72 -2.97
C LYS A 162 8.12 24.98 -2.33
N ALA A 163 7.12 25.74 -1.83
CA ALA A 163 5.98 25.19 -1.12
C ALA A 163 4.70 26.00 -1.36
N VAL A 164 3.57 25.34 -1.20
CA VAL A 164 2.24 25.96 -1.20
C VAL A 164 1.52 25.62 0.10
N ARG A 165 0.58 26.47 0.48
CA ARG A 165 -0.25 26.28 1.69
C ARG A 165 -1.72 26.32 1.32
N TYR A 166 -2.44 25.27 1.65
CA TYR A 166 -3.92 25.30 1.69
C TYR A 166 -4.37 25.87 3.02
N ILE A 167 -5.30 26.83 2.97
CA ILE A 167 -5.90 27.45 4.17
C ILE A 167 -7.41 27.40 4.03
N CYS A 168 -8.09 26.82 5.03
CA CYS A 168 -9.54 26.87 5.16
C CYS A 168 -9.92 27.65 6.42
N LYS A 169 -10.62 28.78 6.25
CA LYS A 169 -11.17 29.63 7.33
C LYS A 169 -12.71 29.67 7.28
N ASN A 170 -13.30 29.15 6.21
CA ASN A 170 -14.75 29.12 6.06
C ASN A 170 -15.36 28.09 7.00
N MET A 171 -16.38 28.48 7.76
CA MET A 171 -16.99 27.62 8.77
C MET A 171 -17.63 26.35 8.17
N LYS A 172 -18.31 26.47 7.01
CA LYS A 172 -18.89 25.30 6.32
C LYS A 172 -17.77 24.33 5.85
N GLY A 173 -16.67 24.89 5.32
CA GLY A 173 -15.52 24.10 4.90
C GLY A 173 -14.85 23.38 6.07
N LEU A 174 -14.68 24.04 7.21
CA LEU A 174 -14.14 23.43 8.43
C LEU A 174 -15.06 22.34 8.98
N PHE A 175 -16.38 22.54 8.95
CA PHE A 175 -17.33 21.52 9.35
C PHE A 175 -17.26 20.27 8.47
N ILE A 176 -17.15 20.43 7.14
CA ILE A 176 -16.94 19.31 6.20
C ILE A 176 -15.64 18.57 6.52
N ILE A 177 -14.54 19.30 6.74
CA ILE A 177 -13.25 18.71 7.08
C ILE A 177 -13.36 17.90 8.38
N LEU A 178 -13.95 18.49 9.43
CA LEU A 178 -14.12 17.80 10.71
C LEU A 178 -15.00 16.57 10.58
N SER A 179 -16.10 16.63 9.84
CA SER A 179 -16.97 15.48 9.60
C SER A 179 -16.24 14.34 8.89
N LEU A 180 -15.30 14.64 7.99
CA LEU A 180 -14.50 13.65 7.28
C LEU A 180 -13.46 12.98 8.17
N ILE A 181 -12.80 13.73 9.06
CA ILE A 181 -11.64 13.22 9.85
C ILE A 181 -12.02 12.78 11.27
N ASN A 182 -13.20 13.10 11.79
CA ASN A 182 -13.61 12.82 13.16
C ASN A 182 -13.61 11.31 13.46
N GLY A 183 -12.78 10.89 14.43
CA GLY A 183 -12.57 9.49 14.76
C GLY A 183 -11.57 8.78 13.84
N LYS A 184 -10.79 9.52 13.02
CA LYS A 184 -9.73 8.98 12.16
C LYS A 184 -8.34 9.52 12.49
N LEU A 185 -8.24 10.43 13.47
CA LEU A 185 -6.95 10.92 13.99
C LEU A 185 -6.29 9.84 14.85
N VAL A 186 -4.96 9.83 14.86
CA VAL A 186 -4.11 8.93 15.67
C VAL A 186 -3.35 9.72 16.71
N SER A 187 -2.84 10.91 16.37
CA SER A 187 -2.06 11.77 17.25
C SER A 187 -2.93 12.45 18.30
N ASN A 188 -2.53 12.34 19.55
CA ASN A 188 -3.13 13.14 20.62
C ASN A 188 -2.91 14.63 20.38
N TYR A 189 -1.76 15.02 19.81
CA TYR A 189 -1.43 16.41 19.56
C TYR A 189 -2.45 17.10 18.61
N LYS A 190 -2.91 16.43 17.58
CA LYS A 190 -3.95 16.99 16.68
C LYS A 190 -5.32 17.03 17.34
N TYR A 191 -5.64 16.02 18.11
CA TYR A 191 -6.86 15.99 18.92
C TYR A 191 -6.90 17.16 19.92
N ASP A 192 -5.79 17.38 20.64
CA ASP A 192 -5.67 18.47 21.62
C ASP A 192 -5.75 19.85 20.96
N GLN A 193 -5.24 20.02 19.73
CA GLN A 193 -5.43 21.25 18.95
C GLN A 193 -6.91 21.55 18.73
N LEU A 194 -7.71 20.54 18.37
CA LEU A 194 -9.15 20.72 18.15
C LEU A 194 -9.86 21.12 19.45
N LEU A 195 -9.54 20.48 20.57
CA LEU A 195 -10.12 20.82 21.89
C LEU A 195 -9.69 22.22 22.34
N LYS A 196 -8.39 22.52 22.27
CA LYS A 196 -7.82 23.81 22.66
C LYS A 196 -8.46 24.99 21.94
N HIS A 197 -8.83 24.81 20.68
CA HIS A 197 -9.48 25.86 19.88
C HIS A 197 -11.01 25.80 19.88
N GLY A 198 -11.60 24.98 20.76
CA GLY A 198 -13.06 24.93 21.01
C GLY A 198 -13.87 24.44 19.82
N TYR A 199 -13.31 23.53 18.99
CA TYR A 199 -14.03 23.06 17.79
C TYR A 199 -15.29 22.28 18.12
N SER A 200 -15.36 21.58 19.27
CA SER A 200 -16.58 20.89 19.72
C SER A 200 -17.72 21.87 19.93
N ASP A 201 -17.46 22.98 20.60
CA ASP A 201 -18.51 24.00 20.93
C ASP A 201 -18.86 24.82 19.70
N ILE A 202 -17.84 25.22 18.90
CA ILE A 202 -18.01 25.99 17.67
C ILE A 202 -18.96 25.29 16.69
N PHE A 203 -18.85 23.95 16.57
CA PHE A 203 -19.64 23.19 15.61
C PHE A 203 -20.73 22.32 16.24
N ASN A 204 -20.86 22.34 17.55
CA ASN A 204 -21.77 21.47 18.32
C ASN A 204 -21.65 20.02 17.95
N ILE A 205 -20.39 19.51 17.95
CA ILE A 205 -20.04 18.12 17.63
C ILE A 205 -19.16 17.50 18.72
N VAL A 206 -19.29 16.20 18.91
CA VAL A 206 -18.38 15.45 19.76
C VAL A 206 -17.13 15.13 18.97
N ILE A 207 -15.98 15.66 19.39
CA ILE A 207 -14.68 15.25 18.85
C ILE A 207 -14.31 13.88 19.41
N ARG A 208 -14.24 12.88 18.54
CA ARG A 208 -13.92 11.50 18.93
C ARG A 208 -12.44 11.38 19.32
N LEU A 209 -12.17 10.54 20.31
CA LEU A 209 -10.81 10.21 20.74
C LEU A 209 -9.96 9.67 19.58
N PRO A 210 -8.64 9.90 19.63
CA PRO A 210 -7.72 9.33 18.66
C PRO A 210 -7.77 7.79 18.63
N LEU A 211 -7.47 7.23 17.47
CA LEU A 211 -7.40 5.79 17.25
C LEU A 211 -6.25 5.20 18.09
N LYS A 212 -6.52 4.14 18.82
CA LYS A 212 -5.51 3.39 19.58
C LYS A 212 -4.82 2.30 18.77
N VAL A 213 -5.38 1.96 17.61
CA VAL A 213 -4.87 0.93 16.70
C VAL A 213 -4.86 1.50 15.29
N LEU A 214 -3.72 1.40 14.63
CA LEU A 214 -3.59 1.77 13.23
C LEU A 214 -3.99 0.59 12.34
N SER A 215 -4.96 0.79 11.44
CA SER A 215 -5.29 -0.19 10.42
C SER A 215 -4.54 0.12 9.12
N LEU A 216 -3.94 -0.91 8.51
CA LEU A 216 -3.36 -0.83 7.17
C LEU A 216 -4.37 -1.13 6.05
N ASP A 217 -5.67 -1.20 6.38
CA ASP A 217 -6.74 -1.41 5.40
C ASP A 217 -7.57 -0.15 5.14
N ASN A 218 -6.92 1.01 5.15
CA ASN A 218 -7.49 2.31 4.80
C ASN A 218 -6.41 3.27 4.30
N TYR A 219 -6.80 4.48 3.88
CA TYR A 219 -5.91 5.50 3.32
C TYR A 219 -5.12 6.32 4.35
N TRP A 220 -5.21 6.03 5.66
CA TRP A 220 -4.55 6.87 6.67
C TRP A 220 -3.02 6.94 6.46
N LEU A 221 -2.36 5.76 6.31
CA LEU A 221 -0.91 5.72 6.09
C LEU A 221 -0.53 6.35 4.74
N ALA A 222 -1.39 6.29 3.72
CA ALA A 222 -1.14 6.97 2.45
C ALA A 222 -1.13 8.50 2.65
N GLY A 223 -2.10 9.05 3.39
CA GLY A 223 -2.13 10.48 3.75
C GLY A 223 -0.93 10.90 4.60
N PHE A 224 -0.57 10.12 5.60
CA PHE A 224 0.57 10.38 6.48
C PHE A 224 1.92 10.30 5.72
N THR A 225 2.05 9.30 4.81
CA THR A 225 3.21 9.19 3.93
C THR A 225 3.26 10.34 2.91
N GLN A 226 2.12 10.82 2.43
CA GLN A 226 2.07 11.97 1.52
C GLN A 226 2.72 13.21 2.14
N ALA A 227 2.51 13.43 3.44
CA ALA A 227 3.16 14.48 4.21
C ALA A 227 4.65 14.14 4.46
N ASP A 228 4.92 13.23 5.35
CA ASP A 228 6.25 13.02 5.96
C ASP A 228 7.02 11.81 5.45
N GLY A 229 6.40 10.98 4.58
CA GLY A 229 7.04 9.78 4.08
C GLY A 229 8.16 10.06 3.08
N CYS A 230 9.22 9.27 3.14
CA CYS A 230 10.32 9.31 2.20
C CYS A 230 10.60 7.92 1.64
N PHE A 231 10.60 7.82 0.29
CA PHE A 231 11.08 6.65 -0.44
C PHE A 231 12.47 6.96 -0.99
N HIS A 232 13.48 6.34 -0.44
CA HIS A 232 14.86 6.55 -0.85
C HIS A 232 15.46 5.31 -1.49
N ILE A 233 16.16 5.50 -2.60
CA ILE A 233 16.91 4.47 -3.31
C ILE A 233 18.38 4.84 -3.21
N SER A 234 19.14 4.05 -2.45
CA SER A 234 20.57 4.26 -2.27
C SER A 234 21.37 3.29 -3.14
N VAL A 235 22.32 3.82 -3.89
CA VAL A 235 23.30 3.04 -4.65
C VAL A 235 24.68 3.51 -4.25
N VAL A 236 25.41 2.73 -3.49
CA VAL A 236 26.71 3.08 -2.95
C VAL A 236 27.79 2.12 -3.46
N ASN A 237 29.00 2.63 -3.64
CA ASN A 237 30.15 1.80 -3.98
C ASN A 237 30.40 0.76 -2.88
N SER A 238 30.68 -0.46 -3.27
CA SER A 238 30.91 -1.58 -2.34
C SER A 238 31.95 -2.55 -2.91
N LYS A 239 33.05 -2.70 -2.20
CA LYS A 239 34.14 -3.62 -2.58
C LYS A 239 33.72 -5.11 -2.46
N THR A 240 32.72 -5.40 -1.61
CA THR A 240 32.27 -6.78 -1.36
C THR A 240 31.21 -7.27 -2.35
N HIS A 241 30.63 -6.39 -3.14
CA HIS A 241 29.62 -6.76 -4.13
C HIS A 241 30.24 -7.00 -5.51
N LYS A 242 29.86 -8.08 -6.19
CA LYS A 242 30.37 -8.46 -7.51
C LYS A 242 30.24 -7.36 -8.58
N THR A 243 29.20 -6.53 -8.49
CA THR A 243 28.97 -5.40 -9.40
C THR A 243 29.76 -4.14 -9.03
N GLY A 244 30.40 -4.11 -7.86
CA GLY A 244 31.03 -2.93 -7.29
C GLY A 244 30.05 -1.99 -6.56
N TYR A 245 28.76 -2.33 -6.46
CA TYR A 245 27.72 -1.49 -5.89
C TYR A 245 26.78 -2.26 -4.97
N SER A 246 26.37 -1.63 -3.87
CA SER A 246 25.27 -2.07 -3.01
C SER A 246 24.03 -1.23 -3.31
N VAL A 247 22.89 -1.88 -3.55
CA VAL A 247 21.59 -1.23 -3.79
C VAL A 247 20.72 -1.44 -2.56
N ARG A 248 20.15 -0.35 -2.02
CA ARG A 248 19.26 -0.40 -0.86
C ARG A 248 17.98 0.39 -1.15
N LEU A 249 16.86 -0.13 -0.68
CA LEU A 249 15.58 0.54 -0.64
C LEU A 249 15.30 0.95 0.80
N GLU A 250 15.01 2.23 1.00
CA GLU A 250 14.71 2.77 2.31
C GLU A 250 13.35 3.46 2.29
N TYR A 251 12.53 3.16 3.27
CA TYR A 251 11.34 3.92 3.59
C TYR A 251 11.49 4.50 4.98
N SER A 252 11.18 5.78 5.13
CA SER A 252 11.27 6.46 6.43
C SER A 252 10.15 7.46 6.63
N LEU A 253 9.80 7.67 7.90
CA LEU A 253 8.88 8.68 8.41
C LEU A 253 9.54 9.36 9.60
N LYS A 254 9.38 10.68 9.71
CA LYS A 254 9.91 11.47 10.81
C LYS A 254 8.80 12.29 11.44
N GLN A 255 8.70 12.27 12.78
CA GLN A 255 7.67 12.99 13.53
C GLN A 255 8.17 13.42 14.90
N ASN A 256 7.60 14.51 15.42
CA ASN A 256 7.79 14.91 16.80
C ASN A 256 7.01 14.01 17.76
N ASP A 257 5.86 13.50 17.34
CA ASP A 257 5.01 12.56 18.09
C ASP A 257 5.42 11.11 17.79
N GLU A 258 5.74 10.35 18.85
CA GLU A 258 6.10 8.93 18.76
C GLU A 258 4.92 8.06 18.32
N LEU A 259 3.73 8.37 18.82
CA LEU A 259 2.58 7.46 18.77
C LEU A 259 2.23 6.97 17.35
N PRO A 260 2.12 7.82 16.33
CA PRO A 260 1.83 7.36 14.98
C PRO A 260 2.89 6.41 14.42
N LEU A 261 4.17 6.69 14.70
CA LEU A 261 5.29 5.86 14.23
C LEU A 261 5.37 4.54 14.98
N LYS A 262 5.09 4.54 16.28
CA LYS A 262 5.03 3.34 17.11
C LYS A 262 3.92 2.40 16.66
N LEU A 263 2.71 2.93 16.43
CA LEU A 263 1.59 2.13 15.90
C LEU A 263 1.90 1.55 14.52
N LEU A 264 2.61 2.28 13.67
CA LEU A 264 3.07 1.76 12.38
C LEU A 264 4.10 0.64 12.56
N PHE A 265 5.09 0.84 13.43
CA PHE A 265 6.11 -0.16 13.75
C PHE A 265 5.48 -1.45 14.30
N ASP A 266 4.53 -1.33 15.22
CA ASP A 266 3.81 -2.45 15.84
C ASP A 266 2.98 -3.24 14.82
N ASN A 267 2.42 -2.56 13.80
CA ASN A 267 1.67 -3.19 12.72
C ASN A 267 2.59 -3.91 11.72
N LEU A 268 3.63 -3.25 11.26
CA LEU A 268 4.56 -3.82 10.28
C LEU A 268 5.47 -4.89 10.88
N LYS A 269 5.75 -4.80 12.20
CA LYS A 269 6.68 -5.67 12.96
C LYS A 269 8.06 -5.78 12.29
N MET A 270 8.43 -4.77 11.53
CA MET A 270 9.66 -4.69 10.73
C MET A 270 10.14 -3.24 10.67
N GLY A 271 11.44 -3.05 10.50
CA GLY A 271 12.05 -1.72 10.51
C GLY A 271 12.66 -1.39 11.88
N ASN A 272 12.95 -0.13 12.10
CA ASN A 272 13.50 0.41 13.33
C ASN A 272 12.79 1.71 13.71
N LEU A 273 12.44 1.86 14.96
CA LEU A 273 11.96 3.10 15.55
C LEU A 273 13.07 3.66 16.42
N SER A 274 13.47 4.89 16.18
CA SER A 274 14.55 5.56 16.90
C SER A 274 14.19 7.00 17.22
N PHE A 275 14.74 7.50 18.32
CA PHE A 275 14.67 8.90 18.70
C PHE A 275 16.03 9.55 18.45
N ALA A 276 16.06 10.57 17.62
CA ALA A 276 17.25 11.36 17.36
C ALA A 276 17.17 12.66 18.14
N SER A 277 17.97 12.79 19.19
CA SER A 277 18.20 14.07 19.89
C SER A 277 19.21 14.86 19.06
N GLY A 278 18.78 15.96 18.44
CA GLY A 278 19.67 16.88 17.73
C GLY A 278 20.44 17.79 18.72
N VAL A 279 21.55 18.34 18.27
CA VAL A 279 22.38 19.31 19.01
C VAL A 279 21.59 20.55 19.48
N TYR A 280 20.40 20.79 18.91
CA TYR A 280 19.52 21.93 19.17
C TYR A 280 18.17 21.54 19.83
N ASN A 281 18.13 20.50 20.62
CA ASN A 281 17.02 20.11 21.53
C ASN A 281 15.65 19.79 20.93
N SER A 282 15.47 19.66 19.63
CA SER A 282 14.23 19.12 19.08
C SER A 282 14.43 17.66 18.76
N GLY A 283 14.09 16.78 19.73
CA GLY A 283 14.09 15.35 19.48
C GLY A 283 13.04 14.99 18.43
N ILE A 284 13.43 14.18 17.45
CA ILE A 284 12.57 13.71 16.36
C ILE A 284 12.54 12.19 16.39
N TRP A 285 11.36 11.63 16.43
CA TRP A 285 11.15 10.20 16.23
C TRP A 285 11.26 9.86 14.74
N CYS A 286 11.94 8.76 14.46
CA CYS A 286 12.15 8.28 13.09
C CYS A 286 11.80 6.79 13.01
N TYR A 287 10.81 6.45 12.17
CA TYR A 287 10.64 5.10 11.68
C TYR A 287 11.43 4.95 10.39
N LYS A 288 12.26 3.90 10.31
CA LYS A 288 13.09 3.61 9.15
C LYS A 288 13.12 2.11 8.84
N SER A 289 12.94 1.76 7.58
CA SER A 289 13.09 0.39 7.11
C SER A 289 13.92 0.32 5.85
N THR A 290 14.91 -0.58 5.85
CA THR A 290 15.76 -0.89 4.68
C THR A 290 15.58 -2.32 4.19
N GLY A 291 14.68 -3.09 4.83
CA GLY A 291 14.43 -4.48 4.51
C GLY A 291 13.55 -4.68 3.27
N PHE A 292 13.92 -5.61 2.40
CA PHE A 292 13.12 -5.91 1.20
C PHE A 292 11.72 -6.50 1.53
N LYS A 293 11.59 -7.25 2.63
CA LYS A 293 10.27 -7.75 3.07
C LYS A 293 9.34 -6.60 3.43
N THR A 294 9.85 -5.62 4.18
CA THR A 294 9.06 -4.40 4.51
C THR A 294 8.74 -3.60 3.25
N ALA A 295 9.71 -3.47 2.33
CA ALA A 295 9.48 -2.81 1.04
C ALA A 295 8.34 -3.47 0.26
N ALA A 296 8.26 -4.81 0.25
CA ALA A 296 7.15 -5.54 -0.38
C ALA A 296 5.81 -5.25 0.28
N SER A 297 5.74 -5.27 1.61
CA SER A 297 4.52 -4.97 2.37
C SER A 297 4.03 -3.53 2.10
N LEU A 298 4.96 -2.58 2.07
CA LEU A 298 4.66 -1.18 1.74
C LEU A 298 4.19 -1.03 0.28
N ILE A 299 4.81 -1.74 -0.67
CA ILE A 299 4.38 -1.70 -2.07
C ILE A 299 2.96 -2.26 -2.20
N ASN A 300 2.66 -3.39 -1.56
CA ASN A 300 1.31 -3.96 -1.56
C ASN A 300 0.29 -2.98 -0.96
N TYR A 301 0.66 -2.26 0.09
CA TYR A 301 -0.18 -1.24 0.68
C TYR A 301 -0.40 -0.07 -0.30
N PHE A 302 0.65 0.55 -0.83
CA PHE A 302 0.53 1.72 -1.70
C PHE A 302 0.01 1.40 -3.11
N ASP A 303 0.10 0.16 -3.56
CA ASP A 303 -0.58 -0.32 -4.76
C ASP A 303 -2.11 -0.37 -4.55
N LYS A 304 -2.58 -0.62 -3.33
CA LYS A 304 -4.00 -0.60 -2.95
C LYS A 304 -4.49 0.80 -2.58
N PHE A 305 -3.71 1.53 -1.81
CA PHE A 305 -3.99 2.86 -1.25
C PHE A 305 -2.99 3.86 -1.80
N ASN A 306 -3.25 4.34 -3.02
CA ASN A 306 -2.26 5.11 -3.77
C ASN A 306 -1.96 6.50 -3.18
N LEU A 307 -0.73 6.92 -3.39
CA LEU A 307 -0.24 8.28 -3.16
C LEU A 307 -0.59 9.18 -4.33
N PHE A 308 -0.33 10.49 -4.20
CA PHE A 308 -0.65 11.50 -5.21
C PHE A 308 0.58 12.30 -5.62
N ALA A 309 0.46 12.99 -6.77
CA ALA A 309 1.38 14.00 -7.28
C ALA A 309 2.88 13.61 -7.21
N GLY A 310 3.73 14.44 -6.62
CA GLY A 310 5.18 14.22 -6.53
C GLY A 310 5.57 12.97 -5.74
N LYS A 311 4.88 12.72 -4.63
CA LYS A 311 5.14 11.55 -3.79
C LYS A 311 4.84 10.23 -4.52
N TYR A 312 3.79 10.20 -5.34
CA TYR A 312 3.47 9.04 -6.17
C TYR A 312 4.58 8.73 -7.19
N LYS A 313 5.18 9.76 -7.80
CA LYS A 313 6.31 9.57 -8.73
C LYS A 313 7.52 8.92 -8.04
N THR A 314 7.85 9.37 -6.83
CA THR A 314 8.94 8.77 -6.03
C THR A 314 8.64 7.33 -5.62
N TYR A 315 7.41 7.05 -5.22
CA TYR A 315 6.94 5.70 -4.94
C TYR A 315 7.09 4.78 -6.17
N LEU A 316 6.68 5.21 -7.36
CA LEU A 316 6.82 4.41 -8.58
C LEU A 316 8.28 4.07 -8.92
N LYS A 317 9.22 4.98 -8.66
CA LYS A 317 10.66 4.70 -8.81
C LYS A 317 11.11 3.63 -7.81
N PHE A 318 10.70 3.74 -6.56
CA PHE A 318 10.99 2.77 -5.49
C PHE A 318 10.44 1.39 -5.85
N ARG A 319 9.17 1.32 -6.25
CA ARG A 319 8.49 0.10 -6.72
C ARG A 319 9.23 -0.55 -7.90
N LYS A 320 9.62 0.23 -8.90
CA LYS A 320 10.37 -0.24 -10.07
C LYS A 320 11.71 -0.85 -9.71
N VAL A 321 12.46 -0.20 -8.80
CA VAL A 321 13.75 -0.72 -8.36
C VAL A 321 13.55 -1.99 -7.53
N TYR A 322 12.51 -2.09 -6.69
CA TYR A 322 12.17 -3.33 -6.01
C TYR A 322 11.98 -4.50 -7.00
N ILE A 323 11.18 -4.32 -8.05
CA ILE A 323 10.98 -5.33 -9.09
C ILE A 323 12.32 -5.71 -9.76
N MET A 324 13.17 -4.74 -10.08
CA MET A 324 14.49 -5.02 -10.64
C MET A 324 15.38 -5.82 -9.70
N ILE A 325 15.24 -5.64 -8.37
CA ILE A 325 15.96 -6.40 -7.36
C ILE A 325 15.43 -7.84 -7.30
N THR A 326 14.12 -8.05 -7.29
CA THR A 326 13.52 -9.40 -7.29
C THR A 326 13.83 -10.18 -8.56
N GLU A 327 14.02 -9.49 -9.69
CA GLU A 327 14.49 -10.09 -10.96
C GLU A 327 16.02 -10.33 -11.01
N GLY A 328 16.76 -10.01 -9.94
CA GLY A 328 18.22 -10.17 -9.89
C GLY A 328 19.01 -9.15 -10.71
N LYS A 329 18.36 -8.15 -11.34
CA LYS A 329 19.01 -7.13 -12.20
C LYS A 329 20.06 -6.28 -11.46
N HIS A 330 19.94 -6.14 -10.16
CA HIS A 330 20.93 -5.45 -9.33
C HIS A 330 22.27 -6.21 -9.21
N LEU A 331 22.33 -7.47 -9.61
CA LEU A 331 23.53 -8.31 -9.64
C LEU A 331 24.29 -8.19 -10.96
N GLU A 332 23.78 -7.41 -11.91
CA GLU A 332 24.37 -7.17 -13.22
C GLU A 332 24.79 -5.71 -13.36
N LYS A 333 25.98 -5.44 -13.96
CA LYS A 333 26.48 -4.07 -14.21
C LYS A 333 25.48 -3.22 -15.00
N LYS A 334 24.82 -3.81 -16.03
CA LYS A 334 23.80 -3.12 -16.84
C LYS A 334 22.55 -2.76 -16.00
N GLY A 335 22.13 -3.66 -15.13
CA GLY A 335 21.00 -3.42 -14.23
C GLY A 335 21.29 -2.34 -13.21
N VAL A 336 22.47 -2.35 -12.59
CA VAL A 336 22.90 -1.28 -11.66
C VAL A 336 22.96 0.08 -12.35
N LYS A 337 23.53 0.17 -13.56
CA LYS A 337 23.52 1.42 -14.34
C LYS A 337 22.10 1.95 -14.57
N LYS A 338 21.14 1.04 -14.87
CA LYS A 338 19.72 1.43 -15.02
C LYS A 338 19.11 1.91 -13.71
N ILE A 339 19.43 1.26 -12.56
CA ILE A 339 18.97 1.73 -11.25
C ILE A 339 19.50 3.13 -10.95
N ILE A 340 20.80 3.37 -11.19
CA ILE A 340 21.41 4.71 -11.04
C ILE A 340 20.65 5.74 -11.90
N SER A 341 20.36 5.45 -13.15
CA SER A 341 19.62 6.38 -14.03
C SER A 341 18.20 6.68 -13.53
N ILE A 342 17.55 5.76 -12.79
CA ILE A 342 16.24 5.99 -12.17
C ILE A 342 16.37 6.97 -10.98
N THR A 343 17.46 6.88 -10.23
CA THR A 343 17.70 7.76 -9.07
C THR A 343 18.07 9.17 -9.51
N THR A 344 18.94 9.32 -10.53
CA THR A 344 19.47 10.63 -10.96
C THR A 344 18.47 11.48 -11.74
N LYS A 345 17.53 10.87 -12.50
CA LYS A 345 16.46 11.61 -13.21
C LYS A 345 15.51 12.44 -12.33
N GLY A 346 15.72 12.48 -11.03
CA GLY A 346 14.97 13.33 -10.09
C GLY A 346 15.84 14.35 -9.35
N SER A 347 17.17 14.18 -9.39
CA SER A 347 18.11 15.11 -8.74
C SER A 347 18.61 16.21 -9.69
N SER A 348 18.67 15.97 -11.00
CA SER A 348 19.08 16.98 -11.98
C SER A 348 18.05 18.13 -12.13
N GLU A 349 16.77 17.87 -11.88
CA GLU A 349 15.75 18.93 -11.83
C GLU A 349 15.85 19.81 -10.56
N ARG A 350 16.53 19.32 -9.51
CA ARG A 350 16.79 20.09 -8.29
C ARG A 350 18.07 20.92 -8.35
N SER A 351 19.10 20.46 -9.04
CA SER A 351 20.42 21.13 -9.08
C SER A 351 20.56 22.22 -10.16
N THR A 352 19.72 22.24 -11.19
CA THR A 352 19.67 23.28 -12.21
C THR A 352 18.85 24.50 -11.82
N GLN A 353 18.25 24.53 -10.62
CA GLN A 353 17.52 25.69 -10.09
C GLN A 353 18.22 26.36 -8.90
N GLU A 354 19.41 25.90 -8.53
CA GLU A 354 20.26 26.50 -7.47
C GLU A 354 21.54 27.19 -8.03
N ALA A 355 21.64 27.35 -9.36
CA ALA A 355 22.69 28.09 -10.02
C ALA A 355 22.18 29.44 -10.54
#